data_d583c93b55630669029dc0e2eebba6c3
#
_entry.id   d583c93b55630669029dc0e2eebba6c3
#
_cell.length_a   1.000
_cell.length_b   1.000
_cell.length_c   1.000
_cell.angle_alpha   90.00
_cell.angle_beta   90.00
_cell.angle_gamma   90.00
#
_symmetry.space_group_name_H-M   'P 1'
#
loop_
_entity.id
_entity.type
_entity.pdbx_description
1 polymer ?
#
loop_
_entity_poly.entity_id
_entity_poly.type
_entity_poly.pdbx_seq_one_letter_code
_entity_poly.pdbx_strand_id
1 'polypeptide(L)'
;LLVRGGVVNGGMACRDTVAWVQGMHAASRVTASVCTGAFILAAAGVLTDEPVTTHWEDQADLQQQFPRLRVQGGVRWVEAGGVAAAEAGAAADHNGAARIVTSAGISAGMDMSLRLVATLADGPLRVLGLDGQTLAERTALQMEYTWTQQAPHQPPA
;
A
#
# COMPACT_ATOMS: atom_id res chain seq x y z
N LEU A 1 7.90 -4.44 -2.94
CA LEU A 1 8.36 -3.95 -1.63
C LEU A 1 7.16 -3.75 -0.71
N LEU A 2 7.23 -4.27 0.51
CA LEU A 2 6.24 -4.00 1.56
C LEU A 2 6.95 -3.45 2.80
N VAL A 3 6.56 -2.27 3.24
CA VAL A 3 7.10 -1.61 4.43
C VAL A 3 6.05 -1.66 5.55
N ARG A 4 6.39 -2.36 6.63
CA ARG A 4 5.51 -2.50 7.79
C ARG A 4 5.54 -1.26 8.70
N GLY A 5 4.50 -1.08 9.49
CA GLY A 5 4.45 -0.09 10.54
C GLY A 5 5.08 -0.55 11.86
N GLY A 6 4.88 0.23 12.88
CA GLY A 6 5.40 0.10 14.24
C GLY A 6 6.09 1.38 14.69
N VAL A 7 7.06 1.30 15.59
CA VAL A 7 7.89 2.45 15.96
C VAL A 7 8.89 2.73 14.84
N VAL A 8 8.64 3.78 14.05
CA VAL A 8 9.37 4.04 12.79
C VAL A 8 10.46 5.10 12.89
N ASN A 9 10.56 5.83 14.00
CA ASN A 9 11.51 6.94 14.17
C ASN A 9 12.96 6.54 13.88
N GLY A 10 13.38 5.38 14.37
CA GLY A 10 14.73 4.86 14.10
C GLY A 10 14.94 4.50 12.62
N GLY A 11 13.92 3.94 11.97
CA GLY A 11 13.97 3.59 10.54
C GLY A 11 14.04 4.83 9.64
N MET A 12 13.26 5.87 9.96
CA MET A 12 13.29 7.15 9.24
C MET A 12 14.63 7.89 9.37
N ALA A 13 15.25 7.81 10.56
CA ALA A 13 16.54 8.44 10.83
C ALA A 13 17.73 7.64 10.29
N CYS A 14 17.56 6.37 9.98
CA CYS A 14 18.63 5.50 9.51
C CYS A 14 18.86 5.67 8.01
N ARG A 15 20.00 6.25 7.63
CA ARG A 15 20.37 6.49 6.23
C ARG A 15 20.40 5.20 5.40
N ASP A 16 20.88 4.11 5.97
CA ASP A 16 20.97 2.82 5.27
C ASP A 16 19.57 2.25 4.99
N THR A 17 18.65 2.37 5.96
CA THR A 17 17.24 1.98 5.76
C THR A 17 16.60 2.80 4.65
N VAL A 18 16.75 4.11 4.68
CA VAL A 18 16.22 5.04 3.67
C VAL A 18 16.77 4.70 2.27
N ALA A 19 18.09 4.56 2.15
CA ALA A 19 18.74 4.24 0.88
C ALA A 19 18.31 2.86 0.36
N TRP A 20 18.17 1.86 1.25
CA TRP A 20 17.70 0.55 0.88
C TRP A 20 16.26 0.60 0.36
N VAL A 21 15.35 1.32 1.04
CA VAL A 21 13.95 1.50 0.61
C VAL A 21 13.88 2.17 -0.77
N GLN A 22 14.69 3.20 -1.01
CA GLN A 22 14.79 3.87 -2.32
C GLN A 22 15.19 2.88 -3.43
N GLY A 23 16.27 2.13 -3.20
CA GLY A 23 16.76 1.15 -4.17
C GLY A 23 15.75 0.03 -4.43
N MET A 24 15.09 -0.47 -3.39
CA MET A 24 14.07 -1.51 -3.52
C MET A 24 12.80 -0.99 -4.19
N HIS A 25 12.40 0.26 -3.95
CA HIS A 25 11.28 0.87 -4.67
C HIS A 25 11.55 0.90 -6.17
N ALA A 26 12.73 1.39 -6.57
CA ALA A 26 13.11 1.48 -7.99
C ALA A 26 13.12 0.10 -8.70
N ALA A 27 13.39 -0.97 -7.96
CA ALA A 27 13.41 -2.35 -8.48
C ALA A 27 12.05 -3.06 -8.34
N SER A 28 11.05 -2.43 -7.73
CA SER A 28 9.76 -3.06 -7.40
C SER A 28 8.67 -2.64 -8.37
N ARG A 29 7.83 -3.60 -8.81
CA ARG A 29 6.59 -3.30 -9.55
C ARG A 29 5.51 -2.67 -8.65
N VAL A 30 5.52 -3.02 -7.37
CA VAL A 30 4.60 -2.49 -6.36
C VAL A 30 5.39 -2.15 -5.10
N THR A 31 5.15 -0.97 -4.57
CA THR A 31 5.60 -0.56 -3.24
C THR A 31 4.38 -0.32 -2.36
N ALA A 32 4.31 -1.02 -1.25
CA ALA A 32 3.20 -0.91 -0.32
C ALA A 32 3.68 -0.56 1.09
N SER A 33 2.83 0.11 1.86
CA SER A 33 3.04 0.31 3.28
C SER A 33 1.80 -0.04 4.11
N VAL A 34 2.03 -0.48 5.33
CA VAL A 34 0.99 -0.71 6.33
C VAL A 34 1.22 0.24 7.49
N CYS A 35 0.14 0.90 7.95
CA CYS A 35 0.17 1.73 9.15
C CYS A 35 1.26 2.83 9.01
N THR A 36 2.07 3.05 10.05
CA THR A 36 3.18 4.01 10.08
C THR A 36 4.32 3.72 9.09
N GLY A 37 4.28 2.61 8.36
CA GLY A 37 5.23 2.36 7.26
C GLY A 37 5.25 3.46 6.19
N ALA A 38 4.16 4.21 6.04
CA ALA A 38 4.07 5.36 5.13
C ALA A 38 5.11 6.46 5.46
N PHE A 39 5.44 6.66 6.73
CA PHE A 39 6.48 7.61 7.15
C PHE A 39 7.87 7.24 6.60
N ILE A 40 8.20 5.94 6.61
CA ILE A 40 9.48 5.47 6.06
C ILE A 40 9.52 5.70 4.55
N LEU A 41 8.42 5.43 3.83
CA LEU A 41 8.31 5.70 2.40
C LEU A 41 8.45 7.19 2.10
N ALA A 42 7.82 8.05 2.91
CA ALA A 42 7.92 9.50 2.77
C ALA A 42 9.34 10.00 3.07
N ALA A 43 9.97 9.52 4.14
CA ALA A 43 11.37 9.86 4.48
C ALA A 43 12.35 9.38 3.39
N ALA A 44 12.05 8.28 2.71
CA ALA A 44 12.82 7.78 1.58
C ALA A 44 12.54 8.54 0.26
N GLY A 45 11.64 9.53 0.25
CA GLY A 45 11.28 10.26 -0.96
C GLY A 45 10.51 9.43 -1.99
N VAL A 46 10.00 8.28 -1.58
CA VAL A 46 9.14 7.42 -2.41
C VAL A 46 7.74 8.03 -2.53
N LEU A 47 7.27 8.67 -1.45
CA LEU A 47 6.04 9.45 -1.43
C LEU A 47 6.42 10.94 -1.52
N THR A 48 5.86 11.66 -2.48
CA THR A 48 6.18 13.06 -2.76
C THR A 48 4.98 14.00 -2.67
N ASP A 49 3.90 13.73 -3.42
CA ASP A 49 2.67 14.52 -3.46
C ASP A 49 1.43 13.65 -3.73
N GLU A 50 1.57 12.32 -3.62
CA GLU A 50 0.51 11.37 -3.88
C GLU A 50 -0.58 11.40 -2.80
N PRO A 51 -1.79 10.89 -3.12
CA PRO A 51 -2.76 10.54 -2.10
C PRO A 51 -2.22 9.33 -1.31
N VAL A 52 -2.27 9.43 0.02
CA VAL A 52 -1.73 8.41 0.93
C VAL A 52 -2.62 8.26 2.15
N THR A 53 -2.49 7.14 2.85
CA THR A 53 -3.05 6.98 4.20
C THR A 53 -2.05 6.30 5.13
N THR A 54 -2.31 6.41 6.41
CA THR A 54 -1.55 5.76 7.50
C THR A 54 -2.52 5.39 8.63
N HIS A 55 -2.00 4.93 9.77
CA HIS A 55 -2.83 4.71 10.95
C HIS A 55 -3.60 5.99 11.32
N TRP A 56 -4.84 5.84 11.76
CA TRP A 56 -5.74 6.97 11.99
C TRP A 56 -5.19 8.00 13.01
N GLU A 57 -4.49 7.54 14.04
CA GLU A 57 -3.86 8.42 15.04
C GLU A 57 -2.69 9.23 14.47
N ASP A 58 -2.03 8.71 13.43
CA ASP A 58 -0.80 9.29 12.88
C ASP A 58 -1.05 10.12 11.60
N GLN A 59 -2.30 10.27 11.14
CA GLN A 59 -2.62 11.00 9.91
C GLN A 59 -2.23 12.46 9.98
N ALA A 60 -2.53 13.12 11.10
CA ALA A 60 -2.17 14.52 11.32
C ALA A 60 -0.64 14.71 11.34
N ASP A 61 0.07 13.81 12.00
CA ASP A 61 1.52 13.84 12.09
C ASP A 61 2.18 13.61 10.73
N LEU A 62 1.66 12.67 9.94
CA LEU A 62 2.16 12.44 8.57
C LEU A 62 1.97 13.67 7.70
N GLN A 63 0.78 14.30 7.74
CA GLN A 63 0.51 15.52 6.99
C GLN A 63 1.38 16.68 7.44
N GLN A 64 1.64 16.82 8.74
CA GLN A 64 2.49 17.88 9.29
C GLN A 64 3.96 17.71 8.89
N GLN A 65 4.50 16.49 8.97
CA GLN A 65 5.89 16.21 8.65
C GLN A 65 6.16 16.25 7.13
N PHE A 66 5.17 15.87 6.33
CA PHE A 66 5.27 15.82 4.87
C PHE A 66 4.11 16.60 4.22
N PRO A 67 4.16 17.94 4.25
CA PRO A 67 3.01 18.79 3.89
C PRO A 67 2.60 18.73 2.41
N ARG A 68 3.44 18.18 1.55
CA ARG A 68 3.11 17.98 0.13
C ARG A 68 2.24 16.76 -0.11
N LEU A 69 2.23 15.80 0.80
CA LEU A 69 1.37 14.61 0.69
C LEU A 69 -0.10 15.01 0.85
N ARG A 70 -0.97 14.23 0.25
CA ARG A 70 -2.43 14.37 0.40
C ARG A 70 -2.94 13.25 1.30
N VAL A 71 -2.82 13.43 2.61
CA VAL A 71 -3.20 12.39 3.59
C VAL A 71 -4.72 12.24 3.64
N GLN A 72 -5.20 11.03 3.39
CA GLN A 72 -6.63 10.69 3.38
C GLN A 72 -7.01 9.94 4.66
N GLY A 73 -8.00 10.48 5.38
CA GLY A 73 -8.64 9.83 6.51
C GLY A 73 -9.89 9.04 6.09
N GLY A 74 -10.36 8.15 6.98
CA GLY A 74 -11.61 7.41 6.76
C GLY A 74 -11.54 6.35 5.66
N VAL A 75 -10.35 5.98 5.20
CA VAL A 75 -10.11 4.98 4.16
C VAL A 75 -9.27 3.82 4.70
N ARG A 76 -9.46 2.62 4.16
CA ARG A 76 -8.66 1.47 4.56
C ARG A 76 -7.32 1.44 3.86
N TRP A 77 -7.27 1.76 2.57
CA TRP A 77 -6.03 1.94 1.79
C TRP A 77 -6.25 2.95 0.67
N VAL A 78 -5.14 3.44 0.17
CA VAL A 78 -5.07 4.35 -0.98
C VAL A 78 -4.09 3.76 -1.99
N GLU A 79 -4.47 3.74 -3.25
CA GLU A 79 -3.61 3.37 -4.37
C GLU A 79 -3.21 4.65 -5.13
N ALA A 80 -1.92 4.84 -5.34
CA ALA A 80 -1.37 5.96 -6.10
C ALA A 80 -0.44 5.44 -7.21
N GLY A 81 -0.42 6.14 -8.33
CA GLY A 81 0.35 5.71 -9.51
C GLY A 81 -0.22 4.46 -10.20
N GLY A 82 -0.16 4.35 -11.49
CA GLY A 82 -0.40 3.16 -12.29
C GLY A 82 -1.80 2.52 -12.29
N VAL A 83 -2.69 2.87 -11.36
CA VAL A 83 -3.97 2.16 -11.16
C VAL A 83 -5.12 2.71 -11.98
N ALA A 84 -5.19 4.03 -12.14
CA ALA A 84 -6.21 4.65 -12.99
C ALA A 84 -6.12 4.18 -14.46
N ALA A 85 -4.94 3.71 -14.88
CA ALA A 85 -4.72 3.17 -16.23
C ALA A 85 -5.16 1.70 -16.37
N ALA A 86 -5.10 0.91 -15.28
CA ALA A 86 -5.46 -0.52 -15.33
C ALA A 86 -6.98 -0.74 -15.38
N GLU A 87 -7.77 0.09 -14.70
CA GLU A 87 -9.24 0.03 -14.78
C GLU A 87 -9.79 0.52 -16.13
N ALA A 88 -9.01 1.33 -16.87
CA ALA A 88 -9.35 1.79 -18.20
C ALA A 88 -8.94 0.81 -19.33
N GLY A 89 -8.49 -0.41 -19.00
CA GLY A 89 -8.07 -1.40 -20.00
C GLY A 89 -6.76 -1.06 -20.71
N ALA A 90 -6.03 -0.04 -20.24
CA ALA A 90 -4.70 0.27 -20.73
C ALA A 90 -3.71 -0.76 -20.17
N ALA A 91 -3.00 -1.44 -21.06
CA ALA A 91 -1.85 -2.26 -20.70
C ALA A 91 -0.91 -1.46 -19.80
N ALA A 92 -0.32 -2.13 -18.81
CA ALA A 92 0.62 -1.54 -17.87
C ALA A 92 1.47 -0.47 -18.55
N ASP A 93 1.39 0.74 -18.03
CA ASP A 93 2.15 1.86 -18.57
C ASP A 93 3.63 1.46 -18.59
N HIS A 94 4.20 1.34 -19.77
CA HIS A 94 5.60 0.94 -19.98
C HIS A 94 6.59 2.00 -19.48
N ASN A 95 6.10 3.03 -18.77
CA ASN A 95 6.89 4.11 -18.20
C ASN A 95 7.46 3.83 -16.80
N GLY A 96 7.38 2.59 -16.32
CA GLY A 96 8.21 2.11 -15.22
C GLY A 96 7.91 2.66 -13.82
N ALA A 97 6.86 3.46 -13.64
CA ALA A 97 6.50 3.94 -12.30
C ALA A 97 5.91 2.80 -11.46
N ALA A 98 6.54 2.48 -10.34
CA ALA A 98 6.04 1.50 -9.40
C ALA A 98 4.67 1.95 -8.86
N ARG A 99 3.71 1.02 -8.84
CA ARG A 99 2.43 1.22 -8.17
C ARG A 99 2.66 1.39 -6.68
N ILE A 100 2.11 2.44 -6.09
CA ILE A 100 2.24 2.70 -4.66
C ILE A 100 0.90 2.46 -3.98
N VAL A 101 0.90 1.70 -2.88
CA VAL A 101 -0.30 1.42 -2.09
C VAL A 101 0.01 1.65 -0.63
N THR A 102 -0.77 2.50 0.03
CA THR A 102 -0.63 2.74 1.47
C THR A 102 -1.90 2.32 2.20
N SER A 103 -1.79 1.61 3.30
CA SER A 103 -2.92 1.22 4.12
C SER A 103 -2.90 1.84 5.52
N ALA A 104 -4.08 1.99 6.08
CA ALA A 104 -4.29 2.35 7.47
C ALA A 104 -3.80 1.23 8.43
N GLY A 105 -4.38 1.14 9.62
CA GLY A 105 -3.97 0.19 10.66
C GLY A 105 -4.05 -1.29 10.27
N ILE A 106 -3.75 -2.15 11.20
CA ILE A 106 -3.40 -3.57 11.04
C ILE A 106 -4.39 -4.36 10.16
N SER A 107 -5.69 -4.31 10.44
CA SER A 107 -6.71 -5.04 9.67
C SER A 107 -6.87 -4.49 8.24
N ALA A 108 -6.71 -3.17 8.07
CA ALA A 108 -6.71 -2.54 6.75
C ALA A 108 -5.50 -3.01 5.91
N GLY A 109 -4.36 -3.30 6.56
CA GLY A 109 -3.20 -3.92 5.92
C GLY A 109 -3.49 -5.33 5.42
N MET A 110 -4.29 -6.13 6.15
CA MET A 110 -4.74 -7.45 5.66
C MET A 110 -5.63 -7.31 4.43
N ASP A 111 -6.61 -6.40 4.46
CA ASP A 111 -7.49 -6.15 3.32
C ASP A 111 -6.71 -5.69 2.08
N MET A 112 -5.78 -4.75 2.27
CA MET A 112 -4.86 -4.29 1.22
C MET A 112 -4.03 -5.45 0.65
N SER A 113 -3.51 -6.33 1.52
CA SER A 113 -2.70 -7.46 1.09
C SER A 113 -3.52 -8.44 0.24
N LEU A 114 -4.76 -8.73 0.63
CA LEU A 114 -5.68 -9.56 -0.17
C LEU A 114 -6.02 -8.87 -1.51
N ARG A 115 -6.20 -7.56 -1.52
CA ARG A 115 -6.36 -6.78 -2.76
C ARG A 115 -5.13 -6.90 -3.67
N LEU A 116 -3.93 -6.84 -3.10
CA LEU A 116 -2.69 -7.04 -3.87
C LEU A 116 -2.62 -8.47 -4.42
N VAL A 117 -2.98 -9.49 -3.65
CA VAL A 117 -3.09 -10.88 -4.15
C VAL A 117 -4.05 -10.95 -5.32
N ALA A 118 -5.26 -10.39 -5.18
CA ALA A 118 -6.27 -10.38 -6.24
C ALA A 118 -5.75 -9.76 -7.54
N THR A 119 -4.98 -8.66 -7.44
CA THR A 119 -4.53 -7.90 -8.63
C THR A 119 -3.20 -8.38 -9.21
N LEU A 120 -2.28 -8.89 -8.39
CA LEU A 120 -0.96 -9.32 -8.86
C LEU A 120 -0.95 -10.77 -9.36
N ALA A 121 -1.87 -11.59 -8.86
CA ALA A 121 -1.96 -12.99 -9.23
C ALA A 121 -2.56 -13.24 -10.63
N ASP A 122 -3.18 -12.24 -11.25
CA ASP A 122 -3.79 -12.36 -12.58
C ASP A 122 -2.79 -12.62 -13.71
N GLY A 123 -1.49 -12.44 -13.49
CA GLY A 123 -0.43 -12.74 -14.45
C GLY A 123 0.09 -14.18 -14.35
N PRO A 124 0.98 -14.48 -13.38
CA PRO A 124 1.69 -15.76 -13.32
C PRO A 124 0.82 -16.96 -12.93
N LEU A 125 -0.26 -16.73 -12.16
CA LEU A 125 -1.10 -17.82 -11.63
C LEU A 125 -2.22 -18.24 -12.57
N ARG A 126 -2.50 -17.51 -13.64
CA ARG A 126 -3.38 -17.98 -14.73
C ARG A 126 -2.91 -19.30 -15.32
N VAL A 127 -1.61 -19.56 -15.32
CA VAL A 127 -1.04 -20.85 -15.77
C VAL A 127 -1.54 -22.02 -14.92
N LEU A 128 -1.95 -21.75 -13.66
CA LEU A 128 -2.52 -22.76 -12.75
C LEU A 128 -4.05 -22.81 -12.76
N GLY A 129 -4.70 -22.06 -13.66
CA GLY A 129 -6.18 -21.99 -13.73
C GLY A 129 -6.84 -21.26 -12.57
N LEU A 130 -6.08 -20.48 -11.80
CA LEU A 130 -6.57 -19.65 -10.69
C LEU A 130 -6.54 -18.19 -11.11
N ASP A 131 -7.68 -17.51 -10.97
CA ASP A 131 -7.72 -16.05 -11.03
C ASP A 131 -7.35 -15.45 -9.66
N GLY A 132 -6.83 -14.22 -9.67
CA GLY A 132 -6.35 -13.56 -8.46
C GLY A 132 -7.46 -13.30 -7.43
N GLN A 133 -8.67 -13.00 -7.89
CA GLN A 133 -9.80 -12.75 -7.00
C GLN A 133 -10.17 -14.03 -6.22
N THR A 134 -10.34 -15.15 -6.92
CA THR A 134 -10.60 -16.46 -6.28
C THR A 134 -9.49 -16.82 -5.30
N LEU A 135 -8.21 -16.56 -5.64
CA LEU A 135 -7.10 -16.84 -4.73
C LEU A 135 -7.20 -15.99 -3.46
N ALA A 136 -7.48 -14.69 -3.58
CA ALA A 136 -7.62 -13.79 -2.44
C ALA A 136 -8.80 -14.21 -1.53
N GLU A 137 -9.95 -14.56 -2.12
CA GLU A 137 -11.13 -15.03 -1.38
C GLU A 137 -10.85 -16.34 -0.63
N ARG A 138 -10.21 -17.30 -1.28
CA ARG A 138 -9.82 -18.57 -0.63
C ARG A 138 -8.78 -18.34 0.46
N THR A 139 -7.87 -17.39 0.28
CA THR A 139 -6.89 -17.01 1.30
C THR A 139 -7.60 -16.40 2.50
N ALA A 140 -8.53 -15.48 2.30
CA ALA A 140 -9.34 -14.90 3.36
C ALA A 140 -10.12 -15.97 4.13
N LEU A 141 -10.76 -16.91 3.41
CA LEU A 141 -11.47 -18.02 4.01
C LEU A 141 -10.55 -18.92 4.85
N GLN A 142 -9.36 -19.24 4.34
CA GLN A 142 -8.36 -20.04 5.09
C GLN A 142 -7.87 -19.32 6.35
N MET A 143 -7.85 -17.98 6.34
CA MET A 143 -7.52 -17.15 7.49
C MET A 143 -8.71 -16.96 8.46
N GLU A 144 -9.89 -17.51 8.14
CA GLU A 144 -11.16 -17.22 8.85
C GLU A 144 -11.41 -15.69 8.97
N TYR A 145 -11.03 -14.96 7.93
CA TYR A 145 -11.05 -13.50 7.89
C TYR A 145 -12.12 -13.00 6.91
N THR A 146 -12.99 -12.11 7.38
CA THR A 146 -13.93 -11.40 6.50
C THR A 146 -13.21 -10.30 5.76
N TRP A 147 -12.92 -10.53 4.49
CA TRP A 147 -12.25 -9.54 3.65
C TRP A 147 -13.17 -8.36 3.37
N THR A 148 -12.76 -7.17 3.79
CA THR A 148 -13.49 -5.93 3.56
C THR A 148 -12.91 -5.21 2.35
N GLN A 149 -13.62 -5.26 1.24
CA GLN A 149 -13.26 -4.56 0.01
C GLN A 149 -13.78 -3.13 0.09
N GLN A 150 -12.89 -2.15 0.33
CA GLN A 150 -13.17 -0.70 0.26
C GLN A 150 -14.28 -0.13 1.16
N ALA A 151 -14.62 -0.76 2.27
CA ALA A 151 -15.50 -0.08 3.23
C ALA A 151 -14.77 1.11 3.87
N PRO A 152 -15.45 2.25 4.06
CA PRO A 152 -14.89 3.36 4.80
C PRO A 152 -14.46 2.91 6.19
N HIS A 153 -13.28 3.31 6.62
CA HIS A 153 -12.84 3.10 7.99
C HIS A 153 -13.23 4.32 8.81
N GLN A 154 -14.22 4.16 9.68
CA GLN A 154 -14.50 5.18 10.69
C GLN A 154 -13.68 4.85 11.92
N PRO A 155 -12.81 5.77 12.39
CA PRO A 155 -12.16 5.63 13.68
C PRO A 155 -13.22 5.61 14.78
N PRO A 156 -12.96 4.96 15.94
CA PRO A 156 -13.85 5.07 17.08
C PRO A 156 -14.03 6.53 17.49
N ALA A 157 -15.26 6.86 17.91
CA ALA A 157 -15.61 8.19 18.40
C ALA A 157 -14.88 8.53 19.70
#